data_9c9977134a4ed85501505a978dd6728d
#
_entry.id   9c9977134a4ed85501505a978dd6728d
#
_cell.length_a   1.000
_cell.length_b   1.000
_cell.length_c   1.000
_cell.angle_alpha   90.00
_cell.angle_beta   90.00
_cell.angle_gamma   90.00
#
_symmetry.space_group_name_H-M   'P 1'
#
loop_
_entity.id
_entity.type
_entity.pdbx_description
1 polymer ?
#
loop_
_entity_poly.entity_id
_entity_poly.type
_entity_poly.pdbx_seq_one_letter_code
_entity_poly.pdbx_strand_id
1 'polypeptide(L)'
;YMVEFAGVDPRDGKPMWYDIDGNLTKVYNEERDSKFTGKQRYAPWSGGFGTSFSWKGLSVTADFAWQHGKYMINNDNYFMKNANQGTSYNQAVDMLNIWTKPGDITDIPKYGEQIQFDTHLLEDASFLRMKNLIVQYSFPKKWMQATKGIQNAKVFFVGRNLFTATKFSGYDPEPDINLVKFNYPNTRQFVFGMELTF
;
A
#
# COMPACT_ATOMS: atom_id res chain seq x y z
N TYR A 1 -10.62 -4.12 18.42
CA TYR A 1 -10.19 -3.47 19.67
C TYR A 1 -8.68 -3.42 19.70
N MET A 2 -8.10 -2.29 20.07
CA MET A 2 -6.65 -2.09 20.21
C MET A 2 -6.40 -1.00 21.26
N VAL A 3 -5.23 -1.02 21.89
CA VAL A 3 -4.78 0.08 22.75
C VAL A 3 -4.39 1.27 21.87
N GLU A 4 -4.80 2.45 22.26
CA GLU A 4 -4.54 3.67 21.51
C GLU A 4 -3.13 4.20 21.82
N PHE A 5 -2.27 4.25 20.80
CA PHE A 5 -0.92 4.81 20.90
C PHE A 5 -0.98 6.35 20.93
N ALA A 6 -0.32 6.94 21.91
CA ALA A 6 -0.30 8.39 22.13
C ALA A 6 1.00 9.06 21.65
N GLY A 7 1.95 8.28 21.11
CA GLY A 7 3.25 8.77 20.68
C GLY A 7 4.40 8.39 21.61
N VAL A 8 5.55 9.00 21.40
CA VAL A 8 6.76 8.84 22.21
C VAL A 8 6.97 10.08 23.06
N ASP A 9 7.24 9.89 24.36
CA ASP A 9 7.53 11.02 25.26
C ASP A 9 8.86 11.68 24.86
N PRO A 10 8.86 12.95 24.42
CA PRO A 10 10.08 13.63 24.00
C PRO A 10 11.11 13.79 25.11
N ARG A 11 10.73 13.63 26.37
CA ARG A 11 11.62 13.82 27.54
C ARG A 11 12.51 12.60 27.79
N ASP A 12 11.99 11.39 27.57
CA ASP A 12 12.69 10.16 27.94
C ASP A 12 12.66 9.05 26.87
N GLY A 13 11.99 9.29 25.73
CA GLY A 13 11.93 8.38 24.60
C GLY A 13 11.09 7.13 24.82
N LYS A 14 10.26 7.09 25.85
CA LYS A 14 9.36 5.96 26.11
C LYS A 14 8.07 6.09 25.31
N PRO A 15 7.50 4.99 24.83
CA PRO A 15 6.19 4.98 24.21
C PRO A 15 5.11 5.29 25.27
N MET A 16 4.04 5.94 24.81
CA MET A 16 2.88 6.30 25.61
C MET A 16 1.62 5.80 24.96
N TRP A 17 0.63 5.48 25.78
CA TRP A 17 -0.70 5.05 25.37
C TRP A 17 -1.77 5.81 26.14
N TYR A 18 -3.00 5.74 25.67
CA TYR A 18 -4.16 6.14 26.44
C TYR A 18 -4.76 4.93 27.15
N ASP A 19 -4.97 5.06 28.46
CA ASP A 19 -5.69 4.05 29.25
C ASP A 19 -7.19 4.04 28.93
N ILE A 20 -7.97 3.17 29.59
CA ILE A 20 -9.42 3.08 29.36
C ILE A 20 -10.14 4.39 29.69
N ASP A 21 -9.64 5.17 30.61
CA ASP A 21 -10.20 6.44 31.07
C ASP A 21 -9.71 7.64 30.22
N GLY A 22 -8.80 7.42 29.29
CA GLY A 22 -8.24 8.45 28.41
C GLY A 22 -7.04 9.20 28.98
N ASN A 23 -6.44 8.72 30.08
CA ASN A 23 -5.23 9.32 30.63
C ASN A 23 -3.98 8.74 29.93
N LEU A 24 -2.93 9.57 29.87
CA LEU A 24 -1.63 9.10 29.34
C LEU A 24 -0.94 8.15 30.32
N THR A 25 -0.50 7.02 29.82
CA THR A 25 0.25 6.00 30.57
C THR A 25 1.45 5.52 29.78
N LYS A 26 2.51 5.09 30.48
CA LYS A 26 3.67 4.40 29.89
C LYS A 26 3.64 2.89 30.14
N VAL A 27 2.53 2.39 30.68
CA VAL A 27 2.32 0.96 30.93
C VAL A 27 1.31 0.46 29.91
N TYR A 28 1.78 -0.40 28.99
CA TYR A 28 0.90 -1.07 28.03
C TYR A 28 0.09 -2.17 28.72
N ASN A 29 -1.22 -2.13 28.56
CA ASN A 29 -2.12 -3.15 29.07
C ASN A 29 -3.27 -3.39 28.08
N GLU A 30 -3.13 -4.46 27.27
CA GLU A 30 -4.09 -4.79 26.22
C GLU A 30 -5.47 -5.17 26.79
N GLU A 31 -5.52 -5.93 27.89
CA GLU A 31 -6.77 -6.42 28.47
C GLU A 31 -7.62 -5.28 29.03
N ARG A 32 -6.99 -4.30 29.68
CA ARG A 32 -7.68 -3.18 30.30
C ARG A 32 -7.96 -2.03 29.34
N ASP A 33 -6.99 -1.69 28.48
CA ASP A 33 -6.97 -0.40 27.77
C ASP A 33 -7.37 -0.50 26.29
N SER A 34 -7.71 -1.71 25.80
CA SER A 34 -8.18 -1.88 24.43
C SER A 34 -9.56 -1.25 24.21
N LYS A 35 -9.64 -0.38 23.21
CA LYS A 35 -10.87 0.31 22.81
C LYS A 35 -11.31 -0.11 21.42
N PHE A 36 -12.58 0.05 21.13
CA PHE A 36 -13.10 -0.10 19.78
C PHE A 36 -12.59 1.03 18.90
N THR A 37 -11.80 0.69 17.88
CA THR A 37 -11.15 1.67 17.01
C THR A 37 -12.09 2.29 15.98
N GLY A 38 -13.26 1.73 15.75
CA GLY A 38 -14.15 2.14 14.64
C GLY A 38 -13.60 1.87 13.25
N LYS A 39 -12.45 1.22 13.16
CA LYS A 39 -11.78 0.88 11.90
C LYS A 39 -12.11 -0.54 11.48
N GLN A 40 -12.24 -0.76 10.18
CA GLN A 40 -12.67 -2.06 9.65
C GLN A 40 -11.76 -2.52 8.50
N ARG A 41 -11.58 -3.82 8.43
CA ARG A 41 -10.81 -4.49 7.39
C ARG A 41 -11.48 -4.40 6.02
N TYR A 42 -12.79 -4.58 5.99
CA TYR A 42 -13.54 -4.51 4.74
C TYR A 42 -13.84 -3.07 4.36
N ALA A 43 -13.50 -2.70 3.14
CA ALA A 43 -13.83 -1.38 2.63
C ALA A 43 -15.34 -1.18 2.56
N PRO A 44 -15.92 -0.19 3.25
CA PRO A 44 -17.35 0.12 3.13
C PRO A 44 -17.72 0.61 1.73
N TRP A 45 -16.73 1.17 1.02
CA TRP A 45 -16.90 1.65 -0.33
C TRP A 45 -15.85 1.06 -1.25
N SER A 46 -16.28 0.44 -2.33
CA SER A 46 -15.39 -0.10 -3.35
C SER A 46 -16.04 -0.01 -4.72
N GLY A 47 -15.22 0.03 -5.74
CA GLY A 47 -15.72 0.09 -7.11
C GLY A 47 -14.60 0.08 -8.14
N GLY A 48 -15.02 0.18 -9.39
CA GLY A 48 -14.12 0.32 -10.52
C GLY A 48 -14.73 1.23 -11.57
N PHE A 49 -13.86 1.82 -12.37
CA PHE A 49 -14.25 2.58 -13.56
C PHE A 49 -13.22 2.36 -14.64
N GLY A 50 -13.66 2.50 -15.90
CA GLY A 50 -12.79 2.38 -17.05
C GLY A 50 -13.09 3.47 -18.06
N THR A 51 -12.13 3.75 -18.91
CA THR A 51 -12.27 4.67 -20.04
C THR A 51 -11.56 4.10 -21.25
N SER A 52 -12.12 4.40 -22.44
CA SER A 52 -11.48 4.05 -23.71
C SER A 52 -11.55 5.23 -24.67
N PHE A 53 -10.48 5.40 -25.43
CA PHE A 53 -10.35 6.42 -26.45
C PHE A 53 -9.81 5.78 -27.72
N SER A 54 -10.42 6.10 -28.87
CA SER A 54 -9.95 5.60 -30.16
C SER A 54 -9.88 6.74 -31.19
N TRP A 55 -8.75 6.82 -31.86
CA TRP A 55 -8.53 7.83 -32.89
C TRP A 55 -7.55 7.36 -33.96
N LYS A 56 -7.97 7.34 -35.22
CA LYS A 56 -7.13 7.02 -36.39
C LYS A 56 -6.24 5.78 -36.26
N GLY A 57 -6.82 4.70 -35.73
CA GLY A 57 -6.10 3.43 -35.53
C GLY A 57 -5.44 3.27 -34.16
N LEU A 58 -5.21 4.35 -33.42
CA LEU A 58 -4.81 4.31 -32.02
C LEU A 58 -6.03 4.02 -31.13
N SER A 59 -5.90 3.10 -30.20
CA SER A 59 -6.88 2.86 -29.14
C SER A 59 -6.16 2.75 -27.80
N VAL A 60 -6.69 3.44 -26.81
CA VAL A 60 -6.19 3.44 -25.41
C VAL A 60 -7.34 3.08 -24.49
N THR A 61 -7.16 2.07 -23.68
CA THR A 61 -8.13 1.68 -22.64
C THR A 61 -7.42 1.64 -21.29
N ALA A 62 -8.03 2.24 -20.29
CA ALA A 62 -7.53 2.22 -18.92
C ALA A 62 -8.64 1.83 -17.94
N ASP A 63 -8.36 0.85 -17.08
CA ASP A 63 -9.26 0.35 -16.05
C ASP A 63 -8.68 0.60 -14.68
N PHE A 64 -9.53 1.08 -13.78
CA PHE A 64 -9.18 1.41 -12.40
C PHE A 64 -10.06 0.64 -11.42
N ALA A 65 -9.47 0.28 -10.28
CA ALA A 65 -10.19 -0.22 -9.12
C ALA A 65 -9.82 0.62 -7.89
N TRP A 66 -10.76 0.79 -6.98
CA TRP A 66 -10.54 1.55 -5.76
C TRP A 66 -11.29 0.94 -4.57
N GLN A 67 -10.74 1.16 -3.39
CA GLN A 67 -11.38 0.88 -2.10
C GLN A 67 -11.17 2.07 -1.17
N HIS A 68 -12.18 2.39 -0.37
CA HIS A 68 -12.12 3.50 0.59
C HIS A 68 -12.65 3.09 1.96
N GLY A 69 -11.98 3.55 3.02
CA GLY A 69 -12.34 3.22 4.40
C GLY A 69 -11.86 1.85 4.87
N LYS A 70 -10.93 1.23 4.14
CA LYS A 70 -10.27 -0.01 4.53
C LYS A 70 -9.10 0.28 5.45
N TYR A 71 -8.95 -0.53 6.51
CA TYR A 71 -7.82 -0.48 7.42
C TYR A 71 -7.16 -1.84 7.55
N MET A 72 -5.83 -1.84 7.64
CA MET A 72 -5.02 -3.05 7.81
C MET A 72 -3.96 -2.82 8.89
N ILE A 73 -3.62 -3.87 9.61
CA ILE A 73 -2.51 -3.85 10.57
C ILE A 73 -1.23 -4.14 9.80
N ASN A 74 -0.33 -3.17 9.76
CA ASN A 74 0.99 -3.30 9.16
C ASN A 74 1.96 -3.96 10.15
N ASN A 75 1.85 -5.29 10.25
CA ASN A 75 2.69 -6.07 11.14
C ASN A 75 4.17 -6.11 10.68
N ASP A 76 4.45 -5.80 9.43
CA ASP A 76 5.82 -5.71 8.95
C ASP A 76 6.57 -4.59 9.70
N ASN A 77 5.89 -3.48 9.99
CA ASN A 77 6.43 -2.38 10.80
C ASN A 77 6.72 -2.79 12.25
N TYR A 78 5.96 -3.74 12.81
CA TYR A 78 6.25 -4.29 14.15
C TYR A 78 7.67 -4.89 14.22
N PHE A 79 8.16 -5.48 13.14
CA PHE A 79 9.51 -6.04 13.07
C PHE A 79 10.53 -5.02 12.52
N MET A 80 10.17 -4.29 11.47
CA MET A 80 11.10 -3.43 10.74
C MET A 80 11.36 -2.09 11.41
N LYS A 81 10.43 -1.61 12.25
CA LYS A 81 10.56 -0.36 13.02
C LYS A 81 10.82 -0.58 14.51
N ASN A 82 11.24 -1.78 14.90
CA ASN A 82 11.50 -2.14 16.29
C ASN A 82 12.99 -2.28 16.53
N ALA A 83 13.58 -1.34 17.28
CA ALA A 83 15.01 -1.32 17.56
C ALA A 83 15.51 -2.61 18.26
N ASN A 84 14.66 -3.27 19.05
CA ASN A 84 15.01 -4.51 19.73
C ASN A 84 15.11 -5.72 18.79
N GLN A 85 14.59 -5.60 17.56
CA GLN A 85 14.66 -6.64 16.53
C GLN A 85 15.83 -6.45 15.56
N GLY A 86 16.61 -5.37 15.71
CA GLY A 86 17.69 -5.01 14.78
C GLY A 86 18.82 -6.03 14.67
N THR A 87 18.95 -6.95 15.66
CA THR A 87 19.91 -8.06 15.60
C THR A 87 19.39 -9.25 14.78
N SER A 88 18.09 -9.35 14.58
CA SER A 88 17.44 -10.49 13.91
C SER A 88 16.89 -10.16 12.52
N TYR A 89 16.56 -8.90 12.30
CA TYR A 89 15.92 -8.43 11.06
C TYR A 89 16.57 -7.14 10.54
N ASN A 90 16.58 -6.99 9.23
CA ASN A 90 16.88 -5.70 8.62
C ASN A 90 15.82 -4.69 9.03
N GLN A 91 16.25 -3.48 9.33
CA GLN A 91 15.38 -2.40 9.79
C GLN A 91 14.96 -1.48 8.64
N ALA A 92 13.81 -0.84 8.80
CA ALA A 92 13.36 0.21 7.87
C ALA A 92 14.26 1.45 7.97
N VAL A 93 14.31 2.22 6.88
CA VAL A 93 15.04 3.51 6.85
C VAL A 93 14.47 4.49 7.89
N ASP A 94 13.19 4.39 8.21
CA ASP A 94 12.53 5.20 9.25
C ASP A 94 13.21 5.09 10.62
N MET A 95 13.94 4.00 10.88
CA MET A 95 14.73 3.82 12.11
C MET A 95 15.86 4.85 12.28
N LEU A 96 16.19 5.61 11.23
CA LEU A 96 17.08 6.76 11.35
C LEU A 96 16.47 7.90 12.17
N ASN A 97 15.14 7.90 12.35
CA ASN A 97 14.40 8.85 13.14
C ASN A 97 14.05 8.33 14.56
N ILE A 98 14.73 7.28 15.02
CA ILE A 98 14.56 6.78 16.39
C ILE A 98 14.85 7.89 17.40
N TRP A 99 14.13 7.91 18.51
CA TRP A 99 14.43 8.85 19.60
C TRP A 99 15.84 8.60 20.16
N THR A 100 16.67 9.63 20.24
CA THR A 100 18.08 9.56 20.68
C THR A 100 18.38 10.46 21.88
N LYS A 101 17.67 11.59 22.01
CA LYS A 101 17.94 12.60 23.07
C LYS A 101 16.67 13.36 23.45
N PRO A 102 16.62 13.90 24.68
CA PRO A 102 15.53 14.76 25.12
C PRO A 102 15.26 15.89 24.14
N GLY A 103 13.97 16.04 23.76
CA GLY A 103 13.50 17.02 22.79
C GLY A 103 13.26 16.44 21.38
N ASP A 104 13.72 15.23 21.09
CA ASP A 104 13.42 14.59 19.80
C ASP A 104 11.91 14.27 19.69
N ILE A 105 11.30 14.65 18.57
CA ILE A 105 9.90 14.38 18.26
C ILE A 105 9.88 13.29 17.19
N THR A 106 9.42 12.11 17.59
CA THR A 106 9.35 10.92 16.73
C THR A 106 8.26 9.98 17.22
N ASP A 107 7.81 9.07 16.37
CA ASP A 107 6.89 7.96 16.68
C ASP A 107 7.63 6.64 16.95
N ILE A 108 8.97 6.64 16.88
CA ILE A 108 9.79 5.45 17.13
C ILE A 108 10.50 5.62 18.48
N PRO A 109 10.18 4.77 19.47
CA PRO A 109 10.77 4.84 20.79
C PRO A 109 12.29 4.65 20.78
N LYS A 110 12.96 5.06 21.85
CA LYS A 110 14.39 4.81 22.03
C LYS A 110 14.73 3.33 22.02
N TYR A 111 15.99 3.03 21.75
CA TYR A 111 16.52 1.68 21.88
C TYR A 111 16.28 1.12 23.30
N GLY A 112 15.85 -0.14 23.37
CA GLY A 112 15.48 -0.84 24.62
C GLY A 112 13.99 -0.80 24.93
N GLU A 113 13.21 0.12 24.35
CA GLU A 113 11.75 0.11 24.49
C GLU A 113 11.12 -0.72 23.36
N GLN A 114 10.17 -1.56 23.71
CA GLN A 114 9.51 -2.44 22.76
C GLN A 114 8.30 -1.76 22.14
N ILE A 115 8.16 -1.84 20.81
CA ILE A 115 6.91 -1.53 20.11
C ILE A 115 5.87 -2.58 20.52
N GLN A 116 4.66 -2.13 20.82
CA GLN A 116 3.53 -2.98 21.16
C GLN A 116 2.59 -3.13 19.95
N PHE A 117 1.65 -4.07 20.08
CA PHE A 117 0.65 -4.32 19.05
C PHE A 117 -0.56 -3.40 19.28
N ASP A 118 -0.44 -2.16 18.88
CA ASP A 118 -1.39 -1.09 19.16
C ASP A 118 -1.78 -0.30 17.89
N THR A 119 -2.49 0.80 18.06
CA THR A 119 -3.08 1.54 16.92
C THR A 119 -2.06 2.19 15.99
N HIS A 120 -0.77 2.33 16.35
CA HIS A 120 0.21 2.89 15.41
C HIS A 120 0.52 1.93 14.25
N LEU A 121 0.21 0.63 14.41
CA LEU A 121 0.30 -0.35 13.33
C LEU A 121 -0.94 -0.39 12.44
N LEU A 122 -2.04 0.27 12.85
CA LEU A 122 -3.32 0.25 12.14
C LEU A 122 -3.37 1.39 11.11
N GLU A 123 -3.16 1.08 9.86
CA GLU A 123 -3.02 2.03 8.78
C GLU A 123 -4.24 2.07 7.85
N ASP A 124 -4.49 3.24 7.26
CA ASP A 124 -5.47 3.40 6.18
C ASP A 124 -4.95 2.74 4.90
N ALA A 125 -5.55 1.62 4.53
CA ALA A 125 -5.26 0.86 3.33
C ALA A 125 -6.22 1.17 2.17
N SER A 126 -6.88 2.32 2.19
CA SER A 126 -7.62 2.83 1.04
C SER A 126 -6.69 3.02 -0.16
N PHE A 127 -7.16 2.71 -1.35
CA PHE A 127 -6.34 2.83 -2.55
C PHE A 127 -7.14 3.13 -3.81
N LEU A 128 -6.45 3.70 -4.79
CA LEU A 128 -6.83 3.74 -6.20
C LEU A 128 -5.72 3.08 -7.03
N ARG A 129 -6.07 2.07 -7.83
CA ARG A 129 -5.10 1.33 -8.65
C ARG A 129 -5.52 1.29 -10.10
N MET A 130 -4.58 1.58 -11.00
CA MET A 130 -4.71 1.30 -12.42
C MET A 130 -4.47 -0.20 -12.64
N LYS A 131 -5.55 -0.95 -12.90
CA LYS A 131 -5.50 -2.41 -13.10
C LYS A 131 -4.95 -2.79 -14.46
N ASN A 132 -5.42 -2.11 -15.50
CA ASN A 132 -5.00 -2.33 -16.87
C ASN A 132 -4.79 -1.00 -17.58
N LEU A 133 -3.80 -0.95 -18.43
CA LEU A 133 -3.61 0.04 -19.46
C LEU A 133 -3.31 -0.71 -20.76
N ILE A 134 -4.19 -0.56 -21.75
CA ILE A 134 -4.01 -1.16 -23.07
C ILE A 134 -3.85 -0.03 -24.08
N VAL A 135 -2.72 -0.02 -24.76
CA VAL A 135 -2.46 0.89 -25.88
C VAL A 135 -2.24 0.05 -27.12
N GLN A 136 -3.04 0.22 -28.13
CA GLN A 136 -2.91 -0.51 -29.38
C GLN A 136 -2.96 0.42 -30.59
N TYR A 137 -2.23 0.06 -31.62
CA TYR A 137 -2.25 0.75 -32.88
C TYR A 137 -2.48 -0.21 -34.03
N SER A 138 -3.57 -0.01 -34.77
CA SER A 138 -3.88 -0.73 -35.99
C SER A 138 -3.37 0.04 -37.20
N PHE A 139 -2.51 -0.57 -37.98
CA PHE A 139 -1.92 0.09 -39.13
C PHE A 139 -2.96 0.32 -40.25
N PRO A 140 -2.86 1.44 -40.95
CA PRO A 140 -3.78 1.74 -42.04
C PRO A 140 -3.70 0.68 -43.16
N LYS A 141 -4.85 0.29 -43.72
CA LYS A 141 -4.92 -0.70 -44.82
C LYS A 141 -4.04 -0.37 -46.01
N LYS A 142 -3.83 0.93 -46.29
CA LYS A 142 -2.93 1.35 -47.38
C LYS A 142 -1.49 0.84 -47.21
N TRP A 143 -1.01 0.73 -45.97
CA TRP A 143 0.33 0.23 -45.71
C TRP A 143 0.39 -1.27 -45.91
N MET A 144 -0.68 -1.98 -45.61
CA MET A 144 -0.77 -3.43 -45.76
C MET A 144 -0.87 -3.85 -47.23
N GLN A 145 -1.50 -3.05 -48.08
CA GLN A 145 -1.57 -3.30 -49.52
C GLN A 145 -0.20 -3.29 -50.23
N ALA A 146 0.80 -2.63 -49.62
CA ALA A 146 2.19 -2.67 -50.13
C ALA A 146 2.92 -3.97 -49.75
N THR A 147 2.42 -4.73 -48.79
CA THR A 147 2.96 -6.00 -48.37
C THR A 147 2.14 -7.14 -48.93
N LYS A 148 2.65 -7.82 -49.95
CA LYS A 148 1.96 -8.95 -50.59
C LYS A 148 1.74 -10.07 -49.55
N GLY A 149 0.49 -10.19 -49.00
CA GLY A 149 0.09 -11.26 -48.10
C GLY A 149 -0.37 -10.87 -46.71
N ILE A 150 -0.05 -9.66 -46.19
CA ILE A 150 -0.56 -9.20 -44.90
C ILE A 150 -1.81 -8.35 -45.13
N GLN A 151 -2.94 -8.83 -44.59
CA GLN A 151 -4.24 -8.13 -44.70
C GLN A 151 -4.43 -7.09 -43.57
N ASN A 152 -3.91 -7.39 -42.39
CA ASN A 152 -3.99 -6.49 -41.23
C ASN A 152 -2.77 -6.67 -40.32
N ALA A 153 -2.35 -5.58 -39.69
CA ALA A 153 -1.30 -5.57 -38.67
C ALA A 153 -1.69 -4.65 -37.52
N LYS A 154 -1.41 -5.10 -36.32
CA LYS A 154 -1.67 -4.33 -35.10
C LYS A 154 -0.53 -4.57 -34.11
N VAL A 155 -0.09 -3.55 -33.44
CA VAL A 155 0.84 -3.63 -32.29
C VAL A 155 0.11 -3.22 -31.03
N PHE A 156 0.47 -3.79 -29.91
CA PHE A 156 -0.15 -3.46 -28.64
C PHE A 156 0.84 -3.49 -27.48
N PHE A 157 0.55 -2.69 -26.49
CA PHE A 157 1.15 -2.68 -25.18
C PHE A 157 0.06 -2.92 -24.13
N VAL A 158 0.31 -3.83 -23.20
CA VAL A 158 -0.55 -4.03 -22.02
C VAL A 158 0.29 -3.84 -20.77
N GLY A 159 -0.11 -2.89 -19.96
CA GLY A 159 0.44 -2.66 -18.64
C GLY A 159 -0.55 -3.07 -17.55
N ARG A 160 -0.11 -3.80 -16.53
CA ARG A 160 -0.93 -4.17 -15.39
C ARG A 160 -0.34 -3.65 -14.09
N ASN A 161 -1.21 -3.19 -13.18
CA ASN A 161 -0.84 -2.66 -11.86
C ASN A 161 0.23 -1.56 -11.94
N LEU A 162 0.19 -0.70 -12.96
CA LEU A 162 1.23 0.29 -13.23
C LEU A 162 1.31 1.37 -12.17
N PHE A 163 0.18 1.71 -11.57
CA PHE A 163 0.06 2.80 -10.62
C PHE A 163 -0.87 2.42 -9.47
N THR A 164 -0.46 2.77 -8.25
CA THR A 164 -1.30 2.66 -7.03
C THR A 164 -1.10 3.92 -6.19
N ALA A 165 -2.18 4.62 -5.91
CA ALA A 165 -2.23 5.70 -4.93
C ALA A 165 -2.81 5.15 -3.63
N THR A 166 -2.08 5.28 -2.52
CA THR A 166 -2.50 4.82 -1.19
C THR A 166 -1.73 5.57 -0.11
N LYS A 167 -2.26 5.57 1.11
CA LYS A 167 -1.57 6.03 2.33
C LYS A 167 -0.92 4.88 3.09
N PHE A 168 -1.24 3.64 2.71
CA PHE A 168 -0.68 2.47 3.36
C PHE A 168 0.83 2.39 3.13
N SER A 169 1.59 2.27 4.21
CA SER A 169 3.07 2.25 4.15
C SER A 169 3.63 0.88 3.78
N GLY A 170 2.83 -0.19 3.87
CA GLY A 170 3.22 -1.54 3.47
C GLY A 170 3.24 -1.75 1.95
N TYR A 171 3.63 -2.93 1.53
CA TYR A 171 3.89 -3.24 0.12
C TYR A 171 2.64 -3.20 -0.77
N ASP A 172 1.48 -3.64 -0.28
CA ASP A 172 0.25 -3.72 -1.07
C ASP A 172 -1.00 -3.53 -0.20
N PRO A 173 -1.84 -2.50 -0.48
CA PRO A 173 -3.08 -2.26 0.25
C PRO A 173 -4.25 -3.14 -0.21
N GLU A 174 -4.12 -3.85 -1.34
CA GLU A 174 -5.24 -4.54 -1.97
C GLU A 174 -5.65 -5.87 -1.31
N PRO A 175 -4.71 -6.73 -0.81
CA PRO A 175 -5.09 -8.01 -0.25
C PRO A 175 -6.17 -7.89 0.83
N ASP A 176 -7.13 -8.80 0.81
CA ASP A 176 -8.20 -8.84 1.81
C ASP A 176 -7.74 -9.61 3.05
N ILE A 177 -6.79 -9.02 3.77
CA ILE A 177 -6.21 -9.54 5.00
C ILE A 177 -6.31 -8.50 6.11
N ASN A 178 -6.44 -8.96 7.34
CA ASN A 178 -6.46 -8.09 8.51
C ASN A 178 -5.06 -7.63 8.94
N LEU A 179 -4.09 -8.54 8.82
CA LEU A 179 -2.72 -8.38 9.28
C LEU A 179 -1.77 -8.72 8.14
N VAL A 180 -0.91 -7.80 7.76
CA VAL A 180 0.15 -8.03 6.76
C VAL A 180 1.25 -8.89 7.37
N LYS A 181 1.76 -9.85 6.61
CA LYS A 181 2.81 -10.79 7.01
C LYS A 181 3.83 -10.97 5.90
N PHE A 182 4.53 -9.91 5.51
CA PHE A 182 5.51 -9.94 4.41
C PHE A 182 4.94 -10.57 3.12
N ASN A 183 3.68 -10.28 2.82
CA ASN A 183 3.00 -10.81 1.65
C ASN A 183 3.62 -10.26 0.37
N TYR A 184 3.74 -11.11 -0.64
CA TYR A 184 4.19 -10.68 -1.96
C TYR A 184 3.20 -9.68 -2.56
N PRO A 185 3.65 -8.48 -2.97
CA PRO A 185 2.76 -7.50 -3.59
C PRO A 185 2.36 -7.91 -5.00
N ASN A 186 1.26 -7.36 -5.48
CA ASN A 186 0.87 -7.46 -6.88
C ASN A 186 1.96 -6.88 -7.78
N THR A 187 2.44 -7.68 -8.72
CA THR A 187 3.53 -7.28 -9.63
C THR A 187 3.05 -6.31 -10.70
N ARG A 188 3.92 -5.40 -11.10
CA ARG A 188 3.75 -4.63 -12.34
C ARG A 188 4.13 -5.52 -13.51
N GLN A 189 3.29 -5.50 -14.55
CA GLN A 189 3.53 -6.31 -15.75
C GLN A 189 3.51 -5.42 -16.98
N PHE A 190 4.41 -5.70 -17.90
CA PHE A 190 4.55 -5.02 -19.19
C PHE A 190 4.56 -6.08 -20.28
N VAL A 191 3.59 -6.03 -21.16
CA VAL A 191 3.47 -6.97 -22.29
C VAL A 191 3.44 -6.18 -23.58
N PHE A 192 4.28 -6.54 -24.51
CA PHE A 192 4.31 -6.01 -25.87
C PHE A 192 3.98 -7.14 -26.84
N GLY A 193 3.14 -6.85 -27.81
CA GLY A 193 2.77 -7.86 -28.79
C GLY A 193 2.44 -7.25 -30.14
N MET A 194 2.43 -8.12 -31.14
CA MET A 194 2.03 -7.83 -32.50
C MET A 194 1.10 -8.92 -33.00
N GLU A 195 0.07 -8.51 -33.73
CA GLU A 195 -0.86 -9.41 -34.40
C GLU A 195 -0.83 -9.12 -35.91
N LEU A 196 -0.64 -10.17 -36.69
CA LEU A 196 -0.65 -10.12 -38.14
C LEU A 196 -1.74 -11.04 -38.67
N THR A 197 -2.51 -10.56 -39.65
CA THR A 197 -3.52 -11.35 -40.37
C THR A 197 -3.07 -11.46 -41.82
N PHE A 198 -3.05 -12.67 -42.33
CA PHE A 198 -2.65 -12.99 -43.69
C PHE A 198 -3.83 -13.35 -44.55
#